data_16f736688ac230a06b10c52a9b6d0e84
#
_entry.id   16f736688ac230a06b10c52a9b6d0e84
#
_cell.length_a   1.000
_cell.length_b   1.000
_cell.length_c   1.000
_cell.angle_alpha   90.00
_cell.angle_beta   90.00
_cell.angle_gamma   90.00
#
_symmetry.space_group_name_H-M   'P 1'
#
loop_
_entity.id
_entity.type
_entity.pdbx_description
1 polymer ?
#
loop_
_entity_poly.entity_id
_entity_poly.type
_entity_poly.pdbx_seq_one_letter_code
_entity_poly.pdbx_strand_id
1 'polypeptide(L)'
;IFDLWAEQGKDLSAYSREDLMSVDYDSTELAIAADEKIRTFQEDGSREAGIFHHLITLPTYHTTALSTDNLAKGYFGDQGMLAYVAEVQRKELRQGLACVKHQAMAGSNIGDDHKEYFSGDQALKASGKDNTMNQFD
;
A
#
# COMPACT_ATOMS: atom_id res chain seq x y z
N ILE A 1 -14.58 -15.24 4.64
CA ILE A 1 -15.72 -15.15 5.58
C ILE A 1 -16.97 -15.83 5.00
N PHE A 2 -17.39 -15.48 3.80
CA PHE A 2 -18.58 -16.05 3.17
C PHE A 2 -18.49 -17.57 3.00
N ASP A 3 -17.33 -18.08 2.62
CA ASP A 3 -17.10 -19.51 2.51
C ASP A 3 -17.26 -20.24 3.84
N LEU A 4 -16.73 -19.66 4.93
CA LEU A 4 -16.92 -20.21 6.27
C LEU A 4 -18.39 -20.16 6.73
N TRP A 5 -19.12 -19.14 6.37
CA TRP A 5 -20.55 -19.07 6.65
C TRP A 5 -21.33 -20.11 5.87
N ALA A 6 -20.97 -20.36 4.60
CA ALA A 6 -21.54 -21.41 3.80
C ALA A 6 -21.22 -22.80 4.37
N GLU A 7 -19.98 -23.06 4.80
CA GLU A 7 -19.57 -24.30 5.48
C GLU A 7 -20.38 -24.55 6.76
N GLN A 8 -20.80 -23.49 7.44
CA GLN A 8 -21.66 -23.60 8.64
C GLN A 8 -23.15 -23.68 8.33
N GLY A 9 -23.51 -23.83 7.05
CA GLY A 9 -24.91 -24.00 6.62
C GLY A 9 -25.71 -22.69 6.66
N LYS A 10 -25.06 -21.51 6.70
CA LYS A 10 -25.76 -20.22 6.57
C LYS A 10 -26.17 -20.00 5.12
N ASP A 11 -27.44 -19.74 4.90
CA ASP A 11 -27.95 -19.36 3.59
C ASP A 11 -27.63 -17.89 3.29
N LEU A 12 -26.58 -17.68 2.51
CA LEU A 12 -26.15 -16.33 2.12
C LEU A 12 -27.11 -15.67 1.13
N SER A 13 -27.99 -16.43 0.47
CA SER A 13 -28.98 -15.87 -0.45
C SER A 13 -30.08 -15.05 0.26
N ALA A 14 -30.21 -15.24 1.57
CA ALA A 14 -31.15 -14.51 2.41
C ALA A 14 -30.69 -13.08 2.76
N TYR A 15 -29.42 -12.74 2.46
CA TYR A 15 -28.83 -11.43 2.78
C TYR A 15 -28.67 -10.58 1.53
N SER A 16 -29.08 -9.30 1.62
CA SER A 16 -28.77 -8.34 0.58
C SER A 16 -27.26 -7.97 0.58
N ARG A 17 -26.80 -7.34 -0.49
CA ARG A 17 -25.44 -6.81 -0.54
C ARG A 17 -25.19 -5.78 0.58
N GLU A 18 -26.19 -4.95 0.85
CA GLU A 18 -26.12 -3.94 1.93
C GLU A 18 -26.00 -4.60 3.30
N ASP A 19 -26.75 -5.67 3.55
CA ASP A 19 -26.63 -6.44 4.81
C ASP A 19 -25.22 -7.01 4.97
N LEU A 20 -24.66 -7.59 3.91
CA LEU A 20 -23.30 -8.15 3.93
C LEU A 20 -22.23 -7.06 4.12
N MET A 21 -22.45 -5.89 3.56
CA MET A 21 -21.52 -4.74 3.70
C MET A 21 -21.60 -4.07 5.07
N SER A 22 -22.70 -4.26 5.82
CA SER A 22 -22.89 -3.71 7.17
C SER A 22 -22.33 -4.58 8.28
N VAL A 23 -21.88 -5.80 7.98
CA VAL A 23 -21.30 -6.71 8.98
C VAL A 23 -19.99 -6.13 9.51
N ASP A 24 -19.88 -6.03 10.82
CA ASP A 24 -18.61 -5.77 11.49
C ASP A 24 -17.76 -7.04 11.46
N TYR A 25 -16.92 -7.13 10.45
CA TYR A 25 -16.06 -8.30 10.23
C TYR A 25 -15.00 -8.49 11.32
N ASP A 26 -14.62 -7.41 12.01
CA ASP A 26 -13.52 -7.44 12.96
C ASP A 26 -13.92 -8.00 14.33
N SER A 27 -15.23 -8.02 14.65
CA SER A 27 -15.72 -8.39 15.98
C SER A 27 -16.43 -9.74 16.07
N THR A 28 -16.63 -10.46 14.97
CA THR A 28 -17.31 -11.76 14.99
C THR A 28 -16.35 -12.92 15.15
N GLU A 29 -16.74 -13.98 15.88
CA GLU A 29 -15.93 -15.21 16.01
C GLU A 29 -15.59 -15.82 14.64
N LEU A 30 -16.50 -15.71 13.68
CA LEU A 30 -16.28 -16.15 12.30
C LEU A 30 -15.24 -15.31 11.56
N ALA A 31 -15.21 -14.00 11.79
CA ALA A 31 -14.18 -13.14 11.25
C ALA A 31 -12.81 -13.54 11.79
N ILE A 32 -12.70 -13.75 13.09
CA ILE A 32 -11.44 -14.18 13.73
C ILE A 32 -10.98 -15.53 13.16
N ALA A 33 -11.87 -16.50 12.99
CA ALA A 33 -11.54 -17.80 12.40
C ALA A 33 -11.11 -17.68 10.92
N ALA A 34 -11.77 -16.79 10.16
CA ALA A 34 -11.41 -16.52 8.77
C ALA A 34 -10.05 -15.84 8.67
N ASP A 35 -9.79 -14.86 9.53
CA ASP A 35 -8.53 -14.12 9.56
C ASP A 35 -7.35 -15.04 9.88
N GLU A 36 -7.52 -16.00 10.79
CA GLU A 36 -6.48 -16.99 11.06
C GLU A 36 -6.18 -17.86 9.84
N LYS A 37 -7.19 -18.36 9.14
CA LYS A 37 -7.00 -19.12 7.89
C LYS A 37 -6.35 -18.28 6.80
N ILE A 38 -6.70 -17.01 6.69
CA ILE A 38 -6.09 -16.07 5.73
C ILE A 38 -4.63 -15.82 6.09
N ARG A 39 -4.34 -15.63 7.37
CA ARG A 39 -2.99 -15.38 7.88
C ARG A 39 -2.04 -16.54 7.59
N THR A 40 -2.49 -17.76 7.75
CA THR A 40 -1.68 -18.97 7.54
C THR A 40 -1.72 -19.51 6.11
N PHE A 41 -2.54 -18.94 5.23
CA PHE A 41 -2.82 -19.46 3.89
C PHE A 41 -1.58 -19.81 3.07
N GLN A 42 -0.57 -18.93 3.09
CA GLN A 42 0.66 -19.16 2.32
C GLN A 42 1.50 -20.28 2.91
N GLU A 43 1.59 -20.34 4.23
CA GLU A 43 2.32 -21.39 4.94
C GLU A 43 1.64 -22.74 4.75
N ASP A 44 0.32 -22.78 4.90
CA ASP A 44 -0.48 -24.00 4.71
C ASP A 44 -0.40 -24.47 3.26
N GLY A 45 -0.53 -23.59 2.30
CA GLY A 45 -0.35 -23.90 0.88
C GLY A 45 1.05 -24.46 0.55
N SER A 46 2.09 -23.92 1.19
CA SER A 46 3.45 -24.47 1.04
C SER A 46 3.56 -25.86 1.65
N ARG A 47 3.09 -26.03 2.87
CA ARG A 47 3.20 -27.28 3.62
C ARG A 47 2.33 -28.41 3.06
N GLU A 48 1.09 -28.11 2.68
CA GLU A 48 0.11 -29.13 2.30
C GLU A 48 0.07 -29.42 0.81
N ALA A 49 0.30 -28.40 -0.02
CA ALA A 49 0.22 -28.48 -1.47
C ALA A 49 1.53 -28.23 -2.21
N GLY A 50 2.63 -27.96 -1.50
CA GLY A 50 3.93 -27.71 -2.11
C GLY A 50 4.00 -26.43 -2.95
N ILE A 51 3.20 -25.44 -2.61
CA ILE A 51 3.18 -24.15 -3.32
C ILE A 51 4.34 -23.30 -2.81
N PHE A 52 5.33 -23.03 -3.65
CA PHE A 52 6.52 -22.24 -3.29
C PHE A 52 6.49 -20.80 -3.81
N HIS A 53 5.55 -20.46 -4.67
CA HIS A 53 5.49 -19.14 -5.29
C HIS A 53 4.04 -18.63 -5.38
N HIS A 54 3.82 -17.44 -4.86
CA HIS A 54 2.53 -16.77 -4.91
C HIS A 54 2.65 -15.46 -5.68
N LEU A 55 1.90 -15.32 -6.76
CA LEU A 55 1.77 -14.06 -7.49
C LEU A 55 0.53 -13.32 -6.99
N ILE A 56 0.74 -12.22 -6.28
CA ILE A 56 -0.34 -11.43 -5.70
C ILE A 56 -0.32 -10.04 -6.31
N THR A 57 -1.11 -9.81 -7.36
CA THR A 57 -1.20 -8.54 -8.07
C THR A 57 -2.33 -7.64 -7.57
N LEU A 58 -3.46 -8.21 -7.21
CA LEU A 58 -4.66 -7.48 -6.77
C LEU A 58 -4.44 -6.64 -5.50
N PRO A 59 -3.75 -7.07 -4.46
CA PRO A 59 -3.49 -6.23 -3.29
C PRO A 59 -2.84 -4.90 -3.61
N THR A 60 -1.85 -4.88 -4.48
CA THR A 60 -1.22 -3.62 -4.91
C THR A 60 -2.19 -2.70 -5.64
N TYR A 61 -2.98 -3.26 -6.56
CA TYR A 61 -4.00 -2.51 -7.29
C TYR A 61 -5.04 -1.91 -6.33
N HIS A 62 -5.62 -2.72 -5.46
CA HIS A 62 -6.67 -2.27 -4.54
C HIS A 62 -6.13 -1.29 -3.49
N THR A 63 -4.92 -1.51 -2.98
CA THR A 63 -4.28 -0.57 -2.06
C THR A 63 -4.07 0.79 -2.72
N THR A 64 -3.57 0.81 -3.95
CA THR A 64 -3.38 2.04 -4.71
C THR A 64 -4.72 2.74 -4.97
N ALA A 65 -5.73 2.01 -5.43
CA ALA A 65 -7.05 2.55 -5.69
C ALA A 65 -7.69 3.17 -4.44
N LEU A 66 -7.67 2.45 -3.32
CA LEU A 66 -8.21 2.93 -2.05
C LEU A 66 -7.47 4.17 -1.55
N SER A 67 -6.15 4.16 -1.57
CA SER A 67 -5.33 5.29 -1.11
C SER A 67 -5.54 6.52 -1.99
N THR A 68 -5.64 6.33 -3.30
CA THR A 68 -5.90 7.41 -4.25
C THR A 68 -7.30 8.00 -4.07
N ASP A 69 -8.32 7.16 -3.87
CA ASP A 69 -9.69 7.62 -3.62
C ASP A 69 -9.78 8.44 -2.32
N ASN A 70 -9.16 7.96 -1.25
CA ASN A 70 -9.12 8.68 0.03
C ASN A 70 -8.42 10.03 -0.11
N LEU A 71 -7.28 10.07 -0.81
CA LEU A 71 -6.56 11.30 -1.08
C LEU A 71 -7.42 12.27 -1.91
N ALA A 72 -8.07 11.79 -2.97
CA ALA A 72 -8.90 12.60 -3.84
C ALA A 72 -10.10 13.21 -3.08
N LYS A 73 -10.78 12.43 -2.25
CA LYS A 73 -11.89 12.90 -1.42
C LYS A 73 -11.47 14.01 -0.45
N GLY A 74 -10.32 13.87 0.20
CA GLY A 74 -9.79 14.92 1.07
C GLY A 74 -9.31 16.15 0.30
N TYR A 75 -8.59 15.94 -0.80
CA TYR A 75 -8.00 17.01 -1.59
C TYR A 75 -9.04 17.91 -2.28
N PHE A 76 -10.04 17.32 -2.91
CA PHE A 76 -11.11 18.05 -3.58
C PHE A 76 -12.28 18.42 -2.66
N GLY A 77 -12.24 17.95 -1.41
CA GLY A 77 -13.16 18.35 -0.36
C GLY A 77 -12.71 19.65 0.33
N ASP A 78 -12.59 19.59 1.63
CA ASP A 78 -12.27 20.75 2.49
C ASP A 78 -10.81 20.85 2.93
N GLN A 79 -10.01 19.80 2.68
CA GLN A 79 -8.64 19.73 3.20
C GLN A 79 -7.55 20.19 2.22
N GLY A 80 -7.81 20.18 0.91
CA GLY A 80 -6.81 20.57 -0.09
C GLY A 80 -5.47 19.83 0.09
N MET A 81 -4.36 20.55 0.01
CA MET A 81 -3.02 19.98 0.21
C MET A 81 -2.79 19.34 1.58
N LEU A 82 -3.55 19.72 2.59
CA LEU A 82 -3.43 19.09 3.91
C LEU A 82 -3.77 17.60 3.86
N ALA A 83 -4.70 17.20 3.02
CA ALA A 83 -5.01 15.77 2.82
C ALA A 83 -3.77 14.98 2.42
N TYR A 84 -3.00 15.47 1.45
CA TYR A 84 -1.74 14.83 1.05
C TYR A 84 -0.71 14.81 2.16
N VAL A 85 -0.49 15.95 2.81
CA VAL A 85 0.50 16.07 3.89
C VAL A 85 0.15 15.16 5.07
N ALA A 86 -1.10 15.18 5.51
CA ALA A 86 -1.52 14.45 6.71
C ALA A 86 -1.65 12.93 6.45
N GLU A 87 -2.27 12.56 5.33
CA GLU A 87 -2.62 11.17 5.05
C GLU A 87 -1.49 10.38 4.38
N VAL A 88 -0.56 11.07 3.71
CA VAL A 88 0.54 10.42 2.99
C VAL A 88 1.88 10.79 3.62
N GLN A 89 2.37 12.00 3.42
CA GLN A 89 3.74 12.38 3.77
C GLN A 89 4.09 12.16 5.25
N ARG A 90 3.23 12.60 6.17
CA ARG A 90 3.47 12.39 7.60
C ARG A 90 3.46 10.93 8.01
N LYS A 91 2.66 10.10 7.33
CA LYS A 91 2.62 8.65 7.59
C LYS A 91 3.89 7.98 7.07
N GLU A 92 4.32 8.32 5.86
CA GLU A 92 5.56 7.83 5.27
C GLU A 92 6.77 8.15 6.15
N LEU A 93 6.88 9.41 6.61
CA LEU A 93 7.94 9.84 7.50
C LEU A 93 7.95 9.07 8.84
N ARG A 94 6.78 8.91 9.47
CA ARG A 94 6.66 8.19 10.76
C ARG A 94 6.99 6.71 10.63
N GLN A 95 6.69 6.12 9.48
CA GLN A 95 6.97 4.71 9.19
C GLN A 95 8.37 4.47 8.63
N GLY A 96 9.13 5.53 8.36
CA GLY A 96 10.48 5.43 7.80
C GLY A 96 10.50 4.83 6.40
N LEU A 97 9.48 5.12 5.58
CA LEU A 97 9.39 4.56 4.23
C LEU A 97 10.45 5.17 3.31
N ALA A 98 11.16 4.33 2.58
CA ALA A 98 12.21 4.75 1.64
C ALA A 98 11.69 5.65 0.51
N CYS A 99 10.42 5.54 0.15
CA CYS A 99 9.78 6.36 -0.89
C CYS A 99 9.73 7.86 -0.56
N VAL A 100 9.92 8.26 0.71
CA VAL A 100 10.12 9.66 1.09
C VAL A 100 11.27 10.26 0.31
N LYS A 101 12.35 9.49 0.11
CA LYS A 101 13.50 9.85 -0.73
C LYS A 101 13.28 9.36 -2.17
N HIS A 102 12.14 9.71 -2.77
CA HIS A 102 11.69 9.18 -4.07
C HIS A 102 12.70 9.39 -5.20
N GLN A 103 13.44 10.49 -5.19
CA GLN A 103 14.46 10.76 -6.21
C GLN A 103 15.63 9.76 -6.08
N ALA A 104 16.15 9.57 -4.88
CA ALA A 104 17.20 8.58 -4.63
C ALA A 104 16.69 7.16 -4.93
N MET A 105 15.47 6.84 -4.52
CA MET A 105 14.82 5.57 -4.80
C MET A 105 14.65 5.32 -6.31
N ALA A 106 14.37 6.37 -7.09
CA ALA A 106 14.27 6.31 -8.54
C ALA A 106 15.64 6.32 -9.26
N GLY A 107 16.73 6.34 -8.52
CA GLY A 107 18.09 6.29 -9.08
C GLY A 107 18.62 7.63 -9.56
N SER A 108 18.11 8.76 -9.09
CA SER A 108 18.62 10.09 -9.46
C SER A 108 20.11 10.26 -9.15
N ASN A 109 20.59 9.68 -8.05
CA ASN A 109 21.99 9.69 -7.67
C ASN A 109 22.88 9.05 -8.74
N ILE A 110 22.46 7.89 -9.26
CA ILE A 110 23.19 7.19 -10.33
C ILE A 110 23.27 8.06 -11.59
N GLY A 111 22.15 8.69 -11.94
CA GLY A 111 22.08 9.59 -13.07
C GLY A 111 22.96 10.84 -12.91
N ASP A 112 23.00 11.40 -11.69
CA ASP A 112 23.82 12.55 -11.36
C ASP A 112 25.31 12.20 -11.35
N ASP A 113 25.70 11.03 -10.80
CA ASP A 113 27.07 10.51 -10.84
C ASP A 113 27.56 10.31 -12.28
N HIS A 114 26.71 9.75 -13.16
CA HIS A 114 27.06 9.62 -14.57
C HIS A 114 27.26 10.98 -15.25
N LYS A 115 26.39 11.95 -14.99
CA LYS A 115 26.54 13.30 -15.56
C LYS A 115 27.84 13.96 -15.09
N GLU A 116 28.15 13.84 -13.81
CA GLU A 116 29.38 14.37 -13.24
C GLU A 116 30.61 13.70 -13.83
N TYR A 117 30.59 12.38 -14.01
CA TYR A 117 31.68 11.66 -14.63
C TYR A 117 32.01 12.14 -16.04
N PHE A 118 31.00 12.45 -16.86
CA PHE A 118 31.17 12.88 -18.25
C PHE A 118 31.33 14.40 -18.43
N SER A 119 30.76 15.20 -17.56
CA SER A 119 30.69 16.66 -17.71
C SER A 119 31.40 17.43 -16.60
N GLY A 120 31.97 16.73 -15.63
CA GLY A 120 32.64 17.34 -14.47
C GLY A 120 31.70 18.13 -13.56
N ASP A 121 32.28 19.01 -12.75
CA ASP A 121 31.56 19.78 -11.72
C ASP A 121 30.49 20.76 -12.28
N GLN A 122 30.46 20.96 -13.59
CA GLN A 122 29.48 21.83 -14.26
C GLN A 122 28.18 21.07 -14.60
N ALA A 123 28.09 19.78 -14.29
CA ALA A 123 26.90 18.98 -14.54
C ALA A 123 25.70 19.49 -13.74
N LEU A 124 24.56 19.66 -14.43
CA LEU A 124 23.28 19.93 -13.76
C LEU A 124 22.79 18.65 -13.09
N LYS A 125 22.71 18.64 -11.77
CA LYS A 125 22.29 17.50 -10.96
C LYS A 125 20.83 17.63 -10.56
N ALA A 126 20.10 16.52 -10.60
CA ALA A 126 18.71 16.46 -10.14
C ALA A 126 18.61 16.58 -8.60
N SER A 127 19.61 16.06 -7.88
CA SER A 127 19.72 16.10 -6.42
C SER A 127 20.81 17.09 -5.96
N GLY A 128 21.05 18.16 -6.70
CA GLY A 128 22.08 19.15 -6.39
C GLY A 128 21.73 20.07 -5.22
N LYS A 129 22.76 20.80 -4.76
CA LYS A 129 22.69 21.71 -3.61
C LYS A 129 21.56 22.74 -3.70
N ASP A 130 21.25 23.20 -4.90
CA ASP A 130 20.25 24.24 -5.15
C ASP A 130 18.88 23.67 -5.56
N ASN A 131 18.67 22.37 -5.39
CA ASN A 131 17.44 21.68 -5.75
C ASN A 131 16.93 20.86 -4.56
N THR A 132 17.05 19.55 -4.60
CA THR A 132 16.41 18.64 -3.66
C THR A 132 17.38 17.94 -2.70
N MET A 133 18.66 18.37 -2.71
CA MET A 133 19.64 17.88 -1.75
C MET A 133 19.17 18.20 -0.33
N ASN A 134 19.13 17.20 0.53
CA ASN A 134 18.68 17.29 1.93
C ASN A 134 17.18 17.61 2.13
N GLN A 135 16.35 17.42 1.12
CA GLN A 135 14.92 17.72 1.24
C GLN A 135 14.22 16.87 2.32
N PHE A 136 14.74 15.69 2.62
CA PHE A 136 14.16 14.73 3.56
C PHE A 136 15.22 14.05 4.46
N ASP A 137 16.29 14.75 4.77
CA ASP A 137 17.31 14.30 5.71
C ASP A 137 16.85 14.42 7.15
#